data_e6bdb5d1c3e05f75181b992fc9a74e25
#
_entry.id   e6bdb5d1c3e05f75181b992fc9a74e25
#
_cell.length_a   1.000
_cell.length_b   1.000
_cell.length_c   1.000
_cell.angle_alpha   90.00
_cell.angle_beta   90.00
_cell.angle_gamma   90.00
#
_symmetry.space_group_name_H-M   'P 1'
#
loop_
_entity.id
_entity.type
_entity.pdbx_description
1 polymer ?
#
loop_
_entity_poly.entity_id
_entity_poly.type
_entity_poly.pdbx_seq_one_letter_code
_entity_poly.pdbx_strand_id
1 'polypeptide(L)'
;MSWWTTAARTWLTGSLSPFLFTDENEECLDSRVPGALGLYVHVPFCRRICDFCPYCKELYRPQAAEAYAEALIGEIEMVGQRDAGRVPGQRRAVSSVYVGGGSPALQAGRMGEVMRALGRFYEVRDGVGLELHPSDVRPEVLAQLREAGVTRVSIGVQSFSPRLASLLGRPAPDPRRLEAALREGPVPTVSMDLIFALPGQSVQDVIEDMELAMAHGAHHVAVYPFIDFSFTASRVPAAQHRRKREMMDAIAAYCARHGYERDSIWTFARPGGHRYSSMTRDCYLGFGCSAVTLLRDSFKVNTFSVQGYVERVREGRMPSCLTLRFSRRQRMLYYLFWRAYGMVVSEADFRDFFGVELAEAFGPELWAACRLGLLVHEPGAYRLTRRGAFYFHRFESYYTLSYIDKMWGVLRREAFPQELRI
;
A
#
# COMPACT_ATOMS: atom_id res chain seq x y z
N MET A 1 -16.66 0.18 17.39
CA MET A 1 -16.67 -0.98 16.45
C MET A 1 -18.12 -1.40 16.24
N SER A 2 -18.48 -1.71 15.00
CA SER A 2 -19.81 -2.29 14.71
C SER A 2 -19.80 -3.73 15.22
N TRP A 3 -20.91 -4.19 15.82
CA TRP A 3 -21.02 -5.56 16.32
C TRP A 3 -20.76 -6.63 15.24
N TRP A 4 -21.08 -6.30 13.97
CA TRP A 4 -20.81 -7.17 12.83
C TRP A 4 -19.32 -7.38 12.56
N THR A 5 -18.48 -6.34 12.70
CA THR A 5 -17.03 -6.50 12.52
C THR A 5 -16.43 -7.33 13.64
N THR A 6 -16.95 -7.20 14.86
CA THR A 6 -16.54 -8.02 15.99
C THR A 6 -16.97 -9.47 15.78
N ALA A 7 -18.24 -9.72 15.38
CA ALA A 7 -18.74 -11.07 15.11
C ALA A 7 -17.98 -11.74 13.96
N ALA A 8 -17.76 -11.05 12.84
CA ALA A 8 -16.99 -11.57 11.72
C ALA A 8 -15.54 -11.87 12.11
N ARG A 9 -14.89 -10.98 12.85
CA ARG A 9 -13.54 -11.21 13.36
C ARG A 9 -13.52 -12.45 14.26
N THR A 10 -14.42 -12.53 15.23
CA THR A 10 -14.48 -13.67 16.17
C THR A 10 -14.68 -14.99 15.44
N TRP A 11 -15.61 -15.04 14.49
CA TRP A 11 -15.84 -16.23 13.69
C TRP A 11 -14.60 -16.62 12.86
N LEU A 12 -14.03 -15.67 12.14
CA LEU A 12 -12.88 -15.91 11.26
C LEU A 12 -11.62 -16.27 12.06
N THR A 13 -11.32 -15.53 13.13
CA THR A 13 -10.10 -15.76 13.93
C THR A 13 -10.23 -16.86 14.95
N GLY A 14 -11.45 -17.31 15.27
CA GLY A 14 -11.73 -18.25 16.37
C GLY A 14 -11.42 -17.63 17.75
N SER A 15 -11.38 -16.30 17.89
CA SER A 15 -11.00 -15.61 19.12
C SER A 15 -11.91 -14.43 19.42
N LEU A 16 -12.35 -14.33 20.68
CA LEU A 16 -13.07 -13.16 21.21
C LEU A 16 -12.11 -12.00 21.54
N SER A 17 -10.82 -12.30 21.74
CA SER A 17 -9.83 -11.29 22.13
C SER A 17 -9.60 -10.26 21.02
N PRO A 18 -9.48 -8.97 21.34
CA PRO A 18 -9.07 -7.94 20.39
C PRO A 18 -7.64 -8.19 19.91
N PHE A 19 -7.26 -7.53 18.81
CA PHE A 19 -5.85 -7.46 18.43
C PHE A 19 -5.11 -6.62 19.48
N LEU A 20 -4.07 -7.19 20.05
CA LEU A 20 -3.22 -6.54 21.03
C LEU A 20 -1.88 -6.20 20.39
N PHE A 21 -1.61 -4.92 20.28
CA PHE A 21 -0.30 -4.39 19.91
C PHE A 21 0.42 -3.95 21.18
N THR A 22 1.68 -4.28 21.28
CA THR A 22 2.54 -3.92 22.41
C THR A 22 3.78 -3.16 21.93
N ASP A 23 4.47 -2.51 22.84
CA ASP A 23 5.74 -1.83 22.58
C ASP A 23 6.96 -2.80 22.52
N GLU A 24 6.71 -4.11 22.49
CA GLU A 24 7.78 -5.09 22.32
C GLU A 24 8.57 -4.84 21.04
N ASN A 25 9.81 -4.42 21.21
CA ASN A 25 10.75 -4.23 20.14
C ASN A 25 11.88 -5.24 20.24
N GLU A 26 11.93 -6.14 19.28
CA GLU A 26 13.11 -6.97 19.09
C GLU A 26 14.18 -6.13 18.39
N GLU A 27 15.39 -6.11 18.95
CA GLU A 27 16.54 -5.44 18.33
C GLU A 27 16.99 -6.13 17.04
N CYS A 28 16.67 -7.42 16.90
CA CYS A 28 17.00 -8.24 15.74
C CYS A 28 15.71 -8.65 15.01
N LEU A 29 15.67 -8.47 13.70
CA LEU A 29 14.59 -8.97 12.85
C LEU A 29 14.99 -10.32 12.27
N ASP A 30 14.04 -11.23 12.15
CA ASP A 30 14.18 -12.48 11.40
C ASP A 30 13.35 -12.41 10.12
N SER A 31 13.99 -12.05 9.03
CA SER A 31 13.36 -11.96 7.73
C SER A 31 13.27 -13.29 6.99
N ARG A 32 13.61 -14.43 7.61
CA ARG A 32 13.40 -15.76 7.00
C ARG A 32 11.91 -16.00 6.83
N VAL A 33 11.47 -15.93 5.60
CA VAL A 33 10.06 -16.08 5.22
C VAL A 33 9.95 -17.01 4.03
N PRO A 34 8.88 -17.79 3.93
CA PRO A 34 8.55 -18.49 2.70
C PRO A 34 8.22 -17.48 1.60
N GLY A 35 8.72 -17.72 0.39
CA GLY A 35 8.42 -16.86 -0.75
C GLY A 35 9.24 -15.55 -0.80
N ALA A 36 8.74 -14.60 -1.56
CA ALA A 36 9.45 -13.36 -1.85
C ALA A 36 9.27 -12.33 -0.73
N LEU A 37 10.38 -11.77 -0.24
CA LEU A 37 10.40 -10.61 0.65
C LEU A 37 10.34 -9.33 -0.18
N GLY A 38 9.46 -8.40 0.18
CA GLY A 38 9.43 -7.04 -0.38
C GLY A 38 10.13 -6.03 0.53
N LEU A 39 10.46 -4.86 -0.01
CA LEU A 39 10.91 -3.71 0.78
C LEU A 39 9.97 -2.53 0.55
N TYR A 40 9.64 -1.82 1.62
CA TYR A 40 8.88 -0.58 1.60
C TYR A 40 9.70 0.54 2.26
N VAL A 41 9.76 1.69 1.60
CA VAL A 41 10.43 2.88 2.14
C VAL A 41 9.41 4.00 2.22
N HIS A 42 9.24 4.59 3.39
CA HIS A 42 8.34 5.71 3.60
C HIS A 42 9.09 7.05 3.58
N VAL A 43 8.59 8.01 2.80
CA VAL A 43 9.08 9.40 2.77
C VAL A 43 7.93 10.33 3.13
N PRO A 44 7.93 10.96 4.33
CA PRO A 44 6.72 11.61 4.87
C PRO A 44 6.49 13.04 4.38
N PHE A 45 7.29 13.58 3.48
CA PHE A 45 7.25 15.00 3.17
C PHE A 45 6.34 15.35 1.99
N CYS A 46 5.56 16.43 2.14
CA CYS A 46 4.71 17.01 1.10
C CYS A 46 4.90 18.52 1.02
N ARG A 47 4.83 19.10 -0.20
CA ARG A 47 4.81 20.59 -0.36
C ARG A 47 3.53 21.19 0.22
N ARG A 48 2.43 20.43 0.17
CA ARG A 48 1.11 20.80 0.66
C ARG A 48 0.43 19.56 1.24
N ILE A 49 -0.28 19.73 2.34
CA ILE A 49 -1.09 18.67 2.93
C ILE A 49 -2.45 18.64 2.24
N CYS A 50 -2.79 17.51 1.64
CA CYS A 50 -4.12 17.27 1.06
C CYS A 50 -5.12 16.87 2.15
N ASP A 51 -6.33 17.40 2.08
CA ASP A 51 -7.35 17.24 3.13
C ASP A 51 -7.80 15.79 3.31
N PHE A 52 -7.82 15.01 2.24
CA PHE A 52 -8.30 13.63 2.23
C PHE A 52 -7.25 12.58 2.63
N CYS A 53 -5.97 12.94 2.59
CA CYS A 53 -4.90 11.96 2.65
C CYS A 53 -4.73 11.37 4.06
N PRO A 54 -4.82 10.04 4.24
CA PRO A 54 -4.70 9.39 5.54
C PRO A 54 -3.25 9.08 5.95
N TYR A 55 -2.29 9.14 5.04
CA TYR A 55 -0.93 8.71 5.30
C TYR A 55 -0.17 9.64 6.24
N CYS A 56 0.85 9.12 6.91
CA CYS A 56 1.80 9.90 7.71
C CYS A 56 2.54 10.88 6.80
N LYS A 57 2.46 12.17 7.11
CA LYS A 57 3.03 13.23 6.29
C LYS A 57 3.26 14.49 7.09
N GLU A 58 4.30 15.23 6.68
CA GLU A 58 4.63 16.57 7.19
C GLU A 58 4.89 17.55 6.04
N LEU A 59 4.78 18.83 6.30
CA LEU A 59 5.21 19.85 5.34
C LEU A 59 6.73 19.76 5.16
N TYR A 60 7.15 19.81 3.91
CA TYR A 60 8.56 19.78 3.55
C TYR A 60 9.31 20.96 4.14
N ARG A 61 10.36 20.68 4.87
CA ARG A 61 11.36 21.62 5.38
C ARG A 61 12.74 21.02 5.09
N PRO A 62 13.63 21.74 4.38
CA PRO A 62 14.91 21.16 3.93
C PRO A 62 15.72 20.49 5.04
N GLN A 63 15.88 21.17 6.21
CA GLN A 63 16.65 20.62 7.33
C GLN A 63 16.04 19.35 7.90
N ALA A 64 14.70 19.30 8.05
CA ALA A 64 14.02 18.12 8.55
C ALA A 64 14.11 16.95 7.55
N ALA A 65 14.01 17.25 6.26
CA ALA A 65 14.13 16.25 5.19
C ALA A 65 15.54 15.67 5.11
N GLU A 66 16.57 16.50 5.32
CA GLU A 66 17.97 16.07 5.35
C GLU A 66 18.23 15.16 6.55
N ALA A 67 17.87 15.59 7.76
CA ALA A 67 18.01 14.79 8.97
C ALA A 67 17.25 13.45 8.90
N TYR A 68 16.09 13.46 8.22
CA TYR A 68 15.30 12.25 7.97
C TYR A 68 15.99 11.30 7.00
N ALA A 69 16.57 11.81 5.91
CA ALA A 69 17.29 10.97 4.94
C ALA A 69 18.51 10.28 5.59
N GLU A 70 19.26 11.00 6.44
CA GLU A 70 20.33 10.41 7.22
C GLU A 70 19.85 9.30 8.16
N ALA A 71 18.76 9.56 8.90
CA ALA A 71 18.16 8.56 9.77
C ALA A 71 17.63 7.35 9.00
N LEU A 72 17.00 7.56 7.84
CA LEU A 72 16.51 6.47 6.99
C LEU A 72 17.65 5.55 6.53
N ILE A 73 18.78 6.12 6.12
CA ILE A 73 19.98 5.35 5.78
C ILE A 73 20.51 4.60 7.02
N GLY A 74 20.52 5.25 8.18
CA GLY A 74 20.92 4.63 9.45
C GLY A 74 20.03 3.46 9.85
N GLU A 75 18.69 3.57 9.68
CA GLU A 75 17.77 2.46 9.92
C GLU A 75 18.03 1.30 8.97
N ILE A 76 18.23 1.58 7.67
CA ILE A 76 18.53 0.54 6.67
C ILE A 76 19.80 -0.21 7.05
N GLU A 77 20.84 0.49 7.46
CA GLU A 77 22.10 -0.12 7.89
C GLU A 77 21.91 -0.95 9.17
N MET A 78 21.21 -0.41 10.16
CA MET A 78 20.91 -1.10 11.42
C MET A 78 20.11 -2.39 11.19
N VAL A 79 19.03 -2.33 10.42
CA VAL A 79 18.20 -3.49 10.06
C VAL A 79 19.02 -4.49 9.26
N GLY A 80 19.73 -4.03 8.22
CA GLY A 80 20.53 -4.91 7.37
C GLY A 80 21.66 -5.65 8.12
N GLN A 81 22.24 -5.04 9.16
CA GLN A 81 23.24 -5.68 10.01
C GLN A 81 22.62 -6.66 11.03
N ARG A 82 21.44 -6.35 11.54
CA ARG A 82 20.76 -7.12 12.61
C ARG A 82 19.74 -8.13 12.09
N ASP A 83 19.55 -8.24 10.76
CA ASP A 83 18.63 -9.22 10.18
C ASP A 83 19.18 -10.64 10.27
N ALA A 84 18.63 -11.44 11.19
CA ALA A 84 18.98 -12.87 11.37
C ALA A 84 18.58 -13.74 10.16
N GLY A 85 17.74 -13.24 9.28
CA GLY A 85 17.38 -13.92 8.03
C GLY A 85 18.40 -13.76 6.90
N ARG A 86 19.42 -12.95 7.10
CA ARG A 86 20.47 -12.69 6.12
C ARG A 86 21.75 -13.49 6.47
N VAL A 87 22.36 -14.08 5.46
CA VAL A 87 23.68 -14.71 5.59
C VAL A 87 24.74 -13.61 5.60
N PRO A 88 25.62 -13.54 6.62
CA PRO A 88 26.70 -12.56 6.67
C PRO A 88 27.55 -12.57 5.39
N GLY A 89 27.87 -11.39 4.88
CA GLY A 89 28.65 -11.25 3.63
C GLY A 89 27.85 -11.45 2.34
N GLN A 90 26.59 -11.87 2.43
CA GLN A 90 25.72 -12.05 1.25
C GLN A 90 24.58 -11.03 1.23
N ARG A 91 24.17 -10.62 0.03
CA ARG A 91 22.95 -9.84 -0.17
C ARG A 91 21.74 -10.79 -0.23
N ARG A 92 20.67 -10.42 0.44
CA ARG A 92 19.41 -11.17 0.38
C ARG A 92 18.64 -10.79 -0.86
N ALA A 93 18.22 -11.78 -1.65
CA ALA A 93 17.30 -11.55 -2.76
C ALA A 93 15.94 -11.06 -2.23
N VAL A 94 15.43 -9.98 -2.79
CA VAL A 94 14.12 -9.39 -2.51
C VAL A 94 13.38 -9.16 -3.83
N SER A 95 12.04 -9.22 -3.81
CA SER A 95 11.26 -9.04 -5.02
C SER A 95 11.41 -7.61 -5.54
N SER A 96 10.95 -6.63 -4.82
CA SER A 96 11.01 -5.24 -5.26
C SER A 96 11.10 -4.28 -4.09
N VAL A 97 11.51 -3.05 -4.37
CA VAL A 97 11.39 -1.91 -3.48
C VAL A 97 10.18 -1.07 -3.89
N TYR A 98 9.42 -0.59 -2.92
CA TYR A 98 8.40 0.42 -3.14
C TYR A 98 8.65 1.62 -2.21
N VAL A 99 8.75 2.81 -2.81
CA VAL A 99 8.96 4.07 -2.10
C VAL A 99 7.68 4.88 -2.16
N GLY A 100 7.07 5.11 -1.01
CA GLY A 100 5.78 5.79 -0.92
C GLY A 100 5.70 6.79 0.23
N GLY A 101 4.49 7.27 0.49
CA GLY A 101 4.16 8.10 1.64
C GLY A 101 3.61 9.47 1.31
N GLY A 102 4.43 10.51 1.39
CA GLY A 102 4.09 11.87 1.03
C GLY A 102 4.37 12.16 -0.45
N SER A 103 5.49 12.79 -0.76
CA SER A 103 6.02 12.99 -2.11
C SER A 103 7.51 12.64 -2.11
N PRO A 104 7.88 11.37 -2.35
CA PRO A 104 9.27 10.92 -2.34
C PRO A 104 10.19 11.71 -3.26
N ALA A 105 9.65 12.28 -4.35
CA ALA A 105 10.40 13.14 -5.26
C ALA A 105 11.01 14.39 -4.61
N LEU A 106 10.52 14.82 -3.46
CA LEU A 106 11.15 15.91 -2.70
C LEU A 106 12.53 15.55 -2.16
N GLN A 107 12.85 14.26 -2.15
CA GLN A 107 14.17 13.72 -1.80
C GLN A 107 14.83 13.00 -2.97
N ALA A 108 14.48 13.32 -4.22
CA ALA A 108 15.04 12.68 -5.41
C ALA A 108 16.58 12.71 -5.41
N GLY A 109 17.19 13.83 -5.01
CA GLY A 109 18.64 13.97 -4.89
C GLY A 109 19.31 13.02 -3.88
N ARG A 110 18.58 12.58 -2.85
CA ARG A 110 19.06 11.64 -1.83
C ARG A 110 18.68 10.17 -2.13
N MET A 111 17.78 9.96 -3.11
CA MET A 111 17.26 8.62 -3.42
C MET A 111 18.36 7.64 -3.82
N GLY A 112 19.36 8.10 -4.58
CA GLY A 112 20.52 7.28 -4.93
C GLY A 112 21.31 6.76 -3.72
N GLU A 113 21.41 7.53 -2.64
CA GLU A 113 22.06 7.09 -1.40
C GLU A 113 21.22 6.06 -0.65
N VAL A 114 19.90 6.28 -0.57
CA VAL A 114 18.98 5.31 0.02
C VAL A 114 19.03 3.97 -0.73
N MET A 115 19.01 4.01 -2.06
CA MET A 115 19.12 2.77 -2.88
C MET A 115 20.47 2.10 -2.72
N ARG A 116 21.58 2.84 -2.60
CA ARG A 116 22.90 2.27 -2.31
C ARG A 116 22.95 1.62 -0.93
N ALA A 117 22.35 2.24 0.08
CA ALA A 117 22.27 1.65 1.43
C ALA A 117 21.50 0.33 1.41
N LEU A 118 20.34 0.28 0.77
CA LEU A 118 19.58 -0.97 0.56
C LEU A 118 20.40 -2.00 -0.21
N GLY A 119 21.09 -1.60 -1.28
CA GLY A 119 21.90 -2.47 -2.13
C GLY A 119 23.12 -3.12 -1.44
N ARG A 120 23.53 -2.64 -0.26
CA ARG A 120 24.54 -3.32 0.56
C ARG A 120 24.04 -4.65 1.13
N PHE A 121 22.73 -4.74 1.42
CA PHE A 121 22.13 -5.87 2.13
C PHE A 121 21.16 -6.68 1.26
N TYR A 122 20.56 -6.04 0.25
CA TYR A 122 19.49 -6.62 -0.53
C TYR A 122 19.80 -6.58 -2.03
N GLU A 123 19.38 -7.63 -2.74
CA GLU A 123 19.44 -7.73 -4.21
C GLU A 123 18.01 -7.66 -4.75
N VAL A 124 17.66 -6.55 -5.41
CA VAL A 124 16.31 -6.31 -5.93
C VAL A 124 16.13 -7.01 -7.29
N ARG A 125 15.10 -7.84 -7.43
CA ARG A 125 14.84 -8.67 -8.62
C ARG A 125 13.83 -8.03 -9.58
N ASP A 126 12.75 -7.44 -9.08
CA ASP A 126 11.61 -6.98 -9.88
C ASP A 126 11.55 -5.45 -10.03
N GLY A 127 12.60 -4.74 -9.61
CA GLY A 127 12.74 -3.29 -9.76
C GLY A 127 12.20 -2.46 -8.61
N VAL A 128 12.21 -1.14 -8.82
CA VAL A 128 11.90 -0.12 -7.83
C VAL A 128 10.70 0.71 -8.28
N GLY A 129 9.63 0.72 -7.48
CA GLY A 129 8.46 1.58 -7.68
C GLY A 129 8.51 2.80 -6.77
N LEU A 130 8.01 3.96 -7.24
CA LEU A 130 8.02 5.20 -6.47
C LEU A 130 6.76 6.02 -6.73
N GLU A 131 6.17 6.59 -5.65
CA GLU A 131 5.03 7.49 -5.71
C GLU A 131 5.43 8.91 -6.06
N LEU A 132 4.66 9.56 -6.94
CA LEU A 132 4.87 10.94 -7.37
C LEU A 132 3.61 11.78 -7.19
N HIS A 133 3.79 12.99 -6.70
CA HIS A 133 2.77 14.02 -6.87
C HIS A 133 2.85 14.56 -8.33
N PRO A 134 1.73 14.85 -9.01
CA PRO A 134 1.75 15.34 -10.40
C PRO A 134 2.66 16.57 -10.64
N SER A 135 2.77 17.47 -9.66
CA SER A 135 3.67 18.64 -9.77
C SER A 135 5.16 18.29 -9.77
N ASP A 136 5.51 17.08 -9.36
CA ASP A 136 6.89 16.60 -9.31
C ASP A 136 7.25 15.74 -10.54
N VAL A 137 6.29 15.49 -11.43
CA VAL A 137 6.52 14.86 -12.74
C VAL A 137 7.18 15.87 -13.67
N ARG A 138 8.51 15.92 -13.63
CA ARG A 138 9.36 16.80 -14.42
C ARG A 138 10.55 16.00 -14.95
N PRO A 139 11.04 16.29 -16.17
CA PRO A 139 12.12 15.51 -16.81
C PRO A 139 13.35 15.35 -15.92
N GLU A 140 13.76 16.42 -15.21
CA GLU A 140 14.95 16.42 -14.35
C GLU A 140 14.77 15.52 -13.13
N VAL A 141 13.56 15.51 -12.53
CA VAL A 141 13.22 14.65 -11.40
C VAL A 141 13.17 13.19 -11.85
N LEU A 142 12.52 12.91 -12.98
CA LEU A 142 12.44 11.56 -13.55
C LEU A 142 13.84 11.03 -13.92
N ALA A 143 14.74 11.88 -14.42
CA ALA A 143 16.13 11.51 -14.69
C ALA A 143 16.86 11.10 -13.41
N GLN A 144 16.79 11.91 -12.34
CA GLN A 144 17.41 11.60 -11.04
C GLN A 144 16.86 10.29 -10.44
N LEU A 145 15.55 10.07 -10.54
CA LEU A 145 14.92 8.85 -10.04
C LEU A 145 15.37 7.62 -10.84
N ARG A 146 15.47 7.75 -12.15
CA ARG A 146 15.97 6.66 -13.02
C ARG A 146 17.43 6.34 -12.72
N GLU A 147 18.28 7.34 -12.50
CA GLU A 147 19.68 7.15 -12.06
C GLU A 147 19.76 6.44 -10.70
N ALA A 148 18.78 6.67 -9.82
CA ALA A 148 18.63 5.95 -8.56
C ALA A 148 18.07 4.52 -8.73
N GLY A 149 17.78 4.08 -9.95
CA GLY A 149 17.28 2.73 -10.25
C GLY A 149 15.76 2.58 -10.22
N VAL A 150 14.99 3.69 -10.18
CA VAL A 150 13.52 3.63 -10.26
C VAL A 150 13.08 3.18 -11.65
N THR A 151 12.28 2.11 -11.69
CA THR A 151 11.75 1.51 -12.93
C THR A 151 10.26 1.72 -13.12
N ARG A 152 9.55 2.13 -12.07
CA ARG A 152 8.10 2.32 -12.07
C ARG A 152 7.74 3.56 -11.27
N VAL A 153 6.77 4.33 -11.74
CA VAL A 153 6.22 5.46 -10.99
C VAL A 153 4.71 5.33 -10.87
N SER A 154 4.17 5.70 -9.70
CA SER A 154 2.73 5.87 -9.48
C SER A 154 2.43 7.34 -9.24
N ILE A 155 1.65 7.94 -10.13
CA ILE A 155 1.34 9.37 -10.10
C ILE A 155 -0.03 9.55 -9.46
N GLY A 156 -0.07 10.16 -8.28
CA GLY A 156 -1.30 10.44 -7.56
C GLY A 156 -2.11 11.55 -8.22
N VAL A 157 -2.75 11.31 -9.35
CA VAL A 157 -3.59 12.27 -10.08
C VAL A 157 -4.86 12.59 -9.31
N GLN A 158 -5.55 11.59 -8.83
CA GLN A 158 -6.83 11.56 -8.12
C GLN A 158 -8.03 11.93 -9.00
N SER A 159 -8.00 13.04 -9.74
CA SER A 159 -8.93 13.42 -10.81
C SER A 159 -8.31 14.52 -11.67
N PHE A 160 -8.60 14.50 -12.96
CA PHE A 160 -8.28 15.58 -13.90
C PHE A 160 -9.35 16.68 -13.90
N SER A 161 -10.51 16.44 -13.30
CA SER A 161 -11.57 17.43 -13.17
C SER A 161 -11.23 18.48 -12.11
N PRO A 162 -11.14 19.79 -12.46
CA PRO A 162 -10.89 20.86 -11.47
C PRO A 162 -11.94 20.90 -10.36
N ARG A 163 -13.19 20.58 -10.68
CA ARG A 163 -14.29 20.51 -9.73
C ARG A 163 -14.06 19.42 -8.68
N LEU A 164 -13.66 18.23 -9.11
CA LEU A 164 -13.44 17.10 -8.20
C LEU A 164 -12.13 17.21 -7.43
N ALA A 165 -11.05 17.67 -8.08
CA ALA A 165 -9.77 17.88 -7.45
C ALA A 165 -9.85 18.94 -6.32
N SER A 166 -10.70 19.98 -6.48
CA SER A 166 -10.92 20.99 -5.44
C SER A 166 -11.55 20.43 -4.18
N LEU A 167 -12.41 19.40 -4.27
CA LEU A 167 -12.97 18.68 -3.12
C LEU A 167 -11.90 17.95 -2.29
N LEU A 168 -10.78 17.63 -2.93
CA LEU A 168 -9.63 16.96 -2.33
C LEU A 168 -8.56 17.95 -1.82
N GLY A 169 -8.85 19.24 -1.88
CA GLY A 169 -7.94 20.29 -1.45
C GLY A 169 -6.69 20.46 -2.34
N ARG A 170 -6.75 20.08 -3.63
CA ARG A 170 -5.62 20.17 -4.56
C ARG A 170 -6.03 20.63 -5.97
N PRO A 171 -5.12 21.23 -6.76
CA PRO A 171 -5.38 21.55 -8.15
C PRO A 171 -5.42 20.26 -9.00
N ALA A 172 -6.25 20.25 -10.05
CA ALA A 172 -6.21 19.20 -11.06
C ALA A 172 -4.91 19.32 -11.87
N PRO A 173 -4.23 18.21 -12.18
CA PRO A 173 -3.08 18.24 -13.07
C PRO A 173 -3.52 18.43 -14.53
N ASP A 174 -2.66 19.05 -15.34
CA ASP A 174 -2.83 19.11 -16.79
C ASP A 174 -2.31 17.80 -17.41
N PRO A 175 -3.16 16.99 -18.06
CA PRO A 175 -2.75 15.71 -18.62
C PRO A 175 -1.71 15.84 -19.73
N ARG A 176 -1.74 16.93 -20.52
CA ARG A 176 -0.77 17.17 -21.60
C ARG A 176 0.63 17.48 -21.06
N ARG A 177 0.71 18.22 -19.94
CA ARG A 177 1.98 18.48 -19.26
C ARG A 177 2.58 17.20 -18.66
N LEU A 178 1.74 16.35 -18.08
CA LEU A 178 2.18 15.04 -17.59
C LEU A 178 2.75 14.20 -18.74
N GLU A 179 2.02 14.10 -19.85
CA GLU A 179 2.47 13.34 -21.03
C GLU A 179 3.79 13.88 -21.57
N ALA A 180 3.92 15.20 -21.72
CA ALA A 180 5.16 15.82 -22.22
C ALA A 180 6.36 15.48 -21.33
N ALA A 181 6.21 15.63 -19.99
CA ALA A 181 7.26 15.29 -19.03
C ALA A 181 7.64 13.81 -19.05
N LEU A 182 6.66 12.91 -19.16
CA LEU A 182 6.88 11.46 -19.26
C LEU A 182 7.56 11.08 -20.59
N ARG A 183 7.32 11.81 -21.66
CA ARG A 183 7.97 11.59 -22.96
C ARG A 183 9.43 12.04 -22.95
N GLU A 184 9.74 13.16 -22.29
CA GLU A 184 11.10 13.68 -22.15
C GLU A 184 11.94 12.87 -21.15
N GLY A 185 11.30 12.40 -20.06
CA GLY A 185 11.93 11.58 -19.02
C GLY A 185 11.28 10.20 -18.93
N PRO A 186 11.48 9.30 -19.92
CA PRO A 186 10.75 8.03 -19.97
C PRO A 186 11.07 7.14 -18.78
N VAL A 187 10.01 6.59 -18.16
CA VAL A 187 10.08 5.55 -17.13
C VAL A 187 9.41 4.29 -17.67
N PRO A 188 9.97 3.09 -17.47
CA PRO A 188 9.44 1.85 -18.05
C PRO A 188 7.97 1.57 -17.75
N THR A 189 7.51 1.87 -16.53
CA THR A 189 6.12 1.67 -16.14
C THR A 189 5.56 2.90 -15.43
N VAL A 190 4.43 3.40 -15.92
CA VAL A 190 3.69 4.52 -15.35
C VAL A 190 2.32 4.03 -14.89
N SER A 191 2.03 4.20 -13.60
CA SER A 191 0.69 4.08 -13.02
C SER A 191 0.13 5.46 -12.72
N MET A 192 -1.18 5.63 -12.87
CA MET A 192 -1.89 6.82 -12.40
C MET A 192 -2.97 6.42 -11.41
N ASP A 193 -2.98 7.08 -10.25
CA ASP A 193 -3.94 6.79 -9.19
C ASP A 193 -5.09 7.79 -9.27
N LEU A 194 -6.31 7.28 -9.32
CA LEU A 194 -7.56 8.02 -9.39
C LEU A 194 -8.44 7.72 -8.18
N ILE A 195 -9.28 8.67 -7.79
CA ILE A 195 -10.27 8.50 -6.73
C ILE A 195 -11.67 8.53 -7.34
N PHE A 196 -12.50 7.53 -6.99
CA PHE A 196 -13.90 7.51 -7.35
C PHE A 196 -14.82 7.57 -6.13
N ALA A 197 -16.12 7.78 -6.39
CA ALA A 197 -17.16 7.92 -5.37
C ALA A 197 -17.01 9.16 -4.48
N LEU A 198 -16.48 10.23 -5.06
CA LEU A 198 -16.53 11.57 -4.46
C LEU A 198 -17.97 12.12 -4.52
N PRO A 199 -18.37 13.02 -3.60
CA PRO A 199 -19.66 13.70 -3.68
C PRO A 199 -19.85 14.43 -5.01
N GLY A 200 -21.03 14.24 -5.60
CA GLY A 200 -21.35 14.86 -6.88
C GLY A 200 -20.58 14.32 -8.09
N GLN A 201 -19.70 13.32 -7.90
CA GLN A 201 -19.04 12.64 -9.02
C GLN A 201 -20.02 11.72 -9.74
N SER A 202 -20.12 11.84 -11.04
CA SER A 202 -20.91 10.94 -11.90
C SER A 202 -20.07 9.73 -12.32
N VAL A 203 -20.71 8.71 -12.90
CA VAL A 203 -20.00 7.60 -13.57
C VAL A 203 -19.17 8.13 -14.73
N GLN A 204 -19.71 9.10 -15.47
CA GLN A 204 -19.02 9.70 -16.62
C GLN A 204 -17.74 10.41 -16.19
N ASP A 205 -17.75 11.18 -15.08
CA ASP A 205 -16.54 11.85 -14.56
C ASP A 205 -15.39 10.86 -14.33
N VAL A 206 -15.65 9.69 -13.74
CA VAL A 206 -14.58 8.72 -13.47
C VAL A 206 -14.10 8.01 -14.74
N ILE A 207 -14.98 7.79 -15.70
CA ILE A 207 -14.59 7.22 -17.00
C ILE A 207 -13.73 8.21 -17.78
N GLU A 208 -14.08 9.50 -17.80
CA GLU A 208 -13.25 10.55 -18.41
C GLU A 208 -11.87 10.67 -17.76
N ASP A 209 -11.79 10.59 -16.43
CA ASP A 209 -10.50 10.54 -15.72
C ASP A 209 -9.65 9.33 -16.13
N MET A 210 -10.28 8.16 -16.32
CA MET A 210 -9.58 6.95 -16.79
C MET A 210 -9.13 7.09 -18.25
N GLU A 211 -9.99 7.62 -19.13
CA GLU A 211 -9.65 7.87 -20.53
C GLU A 211 -8.45 8.82 -20.66
N LEU A 212 -8.47 9.92 -19.91
CA LEU A 212 -7.35 10.87 -19.88
C LEU A 212 -6.07 10.21 -19.35
N ALA A 213 -6.14 9.44 -18.27
CA ALA A 213 -4.97 8.73 -17.76
C ALA A 213 -4.35 7.80 -18.82
N MET A 214 -5.19 6.98 -19.47
CA MET A 214 -4.76 6.01 -20.47
C MET A 214 -4.27 6.67 -21.77
N ALA A 215 -4.88 7.80 -22.17
CA ALA A 215 -4.47 8.56 -23.35
C ALA A 215 -3.13 9.28 -23.15
N HIS A 216 -2.85 9.69 -21.90
CA HIS A 216 -1.68 10.52 -21.58
C HIS A 216 -0.58 9.76 -20.82
N GLY A 217 -0.36 8.49 -21.16
CA GLY A 217 0.84 7.75 -20.82
C GLY A 217 0.73 6.75 -19.67
N ALA A 218 -0.46 6.52 -19.08
CA ALA A 218 -0.61 5.45 -18.11
C ALA A 218 -0.56 4.07 -18.77
N HIS A 219 0.27 3.18 -18.24
CA HIS A 219 0.28 1.76 -18.55
C HIS A 219 -0.67 0.99 -17.63
N HIS A 220 -0.94 1.57 -16.46
CA HIS A 220 -1.71 0.99 -15.38
C HIS A 220 -2.49 2.10 -14.68
N VAL A 221 -3.72 1.86 -14.30
CA VAL A 221 -4.57 2.81 -13.55
C VAL A 221 -5.07 2.14 -12.28
N ALA A 222 -4.85 2.79 -11.15
CA ALA A 222 -5.43 2.40 -9.88
C ALA A 222 -6.61 3.35 -9.56
N VAL A 223 -7.81 2.79 -9.34
CA VAL A 223 -9.02 3.58 -9.11
C VAL A 223 -9.58 3.26 -7.75
N TYR A 224 -9.20 4.04 -6.73
CA TYR A 224 -9.57 3.80 -5.34
C TYR A 224 -10.88 4.48 -4.96
N PRO A 225 -11.73 3.85 -4.13
CA PRO A 225 -12.90 4.52 -3.58
C PRO A 225 -12.48 5.58 -2.56
N PHE A 226 -13.18 6.71 -2.56
CA PHE A 226 -12.99 7.68 -1.48
C PHE A 226 -13.39 7.07 -0.13
N ILE A 227 -12.48 7.17 0.84
CA ILE A 227 -12.67 6.74 2.23
C ILE A 227 -12.55 7.97 3.13
N ASP A 228 -13.56 8.17 3.97
CA ASP A 228 -13.62 9.27 4.93
C ASP A 228 -13.02 8.81 6.26
N PHE A 229 -11.74 9.13 6.49
CA PHE A 229 -11.06 8.83 7.75
C PHE A 229 -11.36 9.90 8.81
N SER A 230 -11.57 9.48 10.04
CA SER A 230 -11.97 10.36 11.14
C SER A 230 -10.93 11.42 11.54
N PHE A 231 -9.67 11.19 11.22
CA PHE A 231 -8.54 12.07 11.56
C PHE A 231 -8.04 12.93 10.39
N THR A 232 -8.66 12.85 9.21
CA THR A 232 -8.30 13.72 8.07
C THR A 232 -9.03 15.06 8.15
N ALA A 233 -8.52 16.05 7.42
CA ALA A 233 -9.15 17.37 7.33
C ALA A 233 -10.35 17.40 6.37
N SER A 234 -10.63 16.30 5.68
CA SER A 234 -11.74 16.20 4.74
C SER A 234 -13.08 16.39 5.44
N ARG A 235 -13.90 17.29 4.90
CA ARG A 235 -15.29 17.48 5.34
C ARG A 235 -16.29 16.85 4.37
N VAL A 236 -15.76 16.09 3.41
CA VAL A 236 -16.51 15.49 2.32
C VAL A 236 -16.95 14.09 2.76
N PRO A 237 -18.26 13.78 2.86
CA PRO A 237 -18.73 12.48 3.28
C PRO A 237 -18.46 11.42 2.17
N ALA A 238 -18.13 10.21 2.59
CA ALA A 238 -18.01 9.10 1.64
C ALA A 238 -19.38 8.75 1.02
N ALA A 239 -19.38 8.39 -0.25
CA ALA A 239 -20.60 7.98 -0.96
C ALA A 239 -21.17 6.67 -0.38
N GLN A 240 -22.50 6.51 -0.50
CA GLN A 240 -23.20 5.28 -0.09
C GLN A 240 -22.72 4.06 -0.89
N HIS A 241 -22.78 2.88 -0.29
CA HIS A 241 -22.36 1.61 -0.89
C HIS A 241 -23.01 1.31 -2.24
N ARG A 242 -24.29 1.67 -2.42
CA ARG A 242 -24.98 1.48 -3.71
C ARG A 242 -24.28 2.26 -4.82
N ARG A 243 -23.97 3.53 -4.56
CA ARG A 243 -23.28 4.39 -5.56
C ARG A 243 -21.88 3.87 -5.88
N LYS A 244 -21.12 3.45 -4.87
CA LYS A 244 -19.82 2.83 -5.07
C LYS A 244 -19.91 1.58 -5.96
N ARG A 245 -20.93 0.75 -5.77
CA ARG A 245 -21.17 -0.43 -6.62
C ARG A 245 -21.46 -0.06 -8.07
N GLU A 246 -22.37 0.89 -8.31
CA GLU A 246 -22.70 1.36 -9.64
C GLU A 246 -21.46 1.85 -10.39
N MET A 247 -20.62 2.63 -9.72
CA MET A 247 -19.36 3.14 -10.30
C MET A 247 -18.34 2.02 -10.55
N MET A 248 -18.14 1.10 -9.60
CA MET A 248 -17.25 -0.06 -9.78
C MET A 248 -17.68 -0.92 -10.99
N ASP A 249 -18.98 -1.17 -11.12
CA ASP A 249 -19.53 -1.95 -12.21
C ASP A 249 -19.31 -1.26 -13.56
N ALA A 250 -19.45 0.06 -13.61
CA ALA A 250 -19.19 0.86 -14.80
C ALA A 250 -17.71 0.88 -15.18
N ILE A 251 -16.81 1.07 -14.20
CA ILE A 251 -15.36 1.03 -14.38
C ILE A 251 -14.95 -0.34 -14.96
N ALA A 252 -15.41 -1.44 -14.35
CA ALA A 252 -15.07 -2.78 -14.80
C ALA A 252 -15.60 -3.05 -16.23
N ALA A 253 -16.82 -2.58 -16.54
CA ALA A 253 -17.41 -2.71 -17.88
C ALA A 253 -16.66 -1.88 -18.93
N TYR A 254 -16.24 -0.66 -18.57
CA TYR A 254 -15.42 0.18 -19.44
C TYR A 254 -14.08 -0.50 -19.76
N CYS A 255 -13.35 -0.94 -18.72
CA CYS A 255 -12.07 -1.62 -18.89
C CYS A 255 -12.17 -2.88 -19.76
N ALA A 256 -13.19 -3.72 -19.53
CA ALA A 256 -13.40 -4.93 -20.32
C ALA A 256 -13.65 -4.61 -21.81
N ARG A 257 -14.42 -3.54 -22.12
CA ARG A 257 -14.67 -3.11 -23.50
C ARG A 257 -13.45 -2.57 -24.22
N HIS A 258 -12.51 -1.97 -23.47
CA HIS A 258 -11.30 -1.37 -24.04
C HIS A 258 -10.07 -2.28 -23.90
N GLY A 259 -10.27 -3.56 -23.53
CA GLY A 259 -9.20 -4.55 -23.47
C GLY A 259 -8.24 -4.38 -22.32
N TYR A 260 -8.62 -3.67 -21.24
CA TYR A 260 -7.82 -3.61 -20.03
C TYR A 260 -8.10 -4.81 -19.12
N GLU A 261 -7.03 -5.42 -18.62
CA GLU A 261 -7.10 -6.50 -17.65
C GLU A 261 -7.21 -5.94 -16.23
N ARG A 262 -8.06 -6.57 -15.43
CA ARG A 262 -8.17 -6.26 -14.00
C ARG A 262 -7.11 -7.03 -13.24
N ASP A 263 -6.16 -6.32 -12.64
CA ASP A 263 -5.02 -6.88 -11.94
C ASP A 263 -5.27 -7.08 -10.42
N SER A 264 -6.11 -6.24 -9.84
CA SER A 264 -6.61 -6.37 -8.47
C SER A 264 -8.02 -5.78 -8.34
N ILE A 265 -8.53 -5.70 -7.11
CA ILE A 265 -9.84 -5.08 -6.86
C ILE A 265 -9.95 -3.68 -7.50
N TRP A 266 -8.87 -2.89 -7.46
CA TRP A 266 -8.88 -1.47 -7.86
C TRP A 266 -7.98 -1.14 -9.04
N THR A 267 -7.25 -2.10 -9.59
CA THR A 267 -6.21 -1.80 -10.57
C THR A 267 -6.50 -2.45 -11.92
N PHE A 268 -6.22 -1.71 -12.97
CA PHE A 268 -6.45 -2.10 -14.34
C PHE A 268 -5.21 -1.78 -15.18
N ALA A 269 -4.76 -2.72 -16.00
CA ALA A 269 -3.57 -2.61 -16.82
C ALA A 269 -3.86 -2.95 -18.29
N ARG A 270 -3.02 -2.46 -19.19
CA ARG A 270 -2.98 -2.96 -20.57
C ARG A 270 -2.50 -4.41 -20.57
N PRO A 271 -3.02 -5.27 -21.48
CA PRO A 271 -2.57 -6.66 -21.62
C PRO A 271 -1.05 -6.75 -21.81
N GLY A 272 -0.43 -7.71 -21.12
CA GLY A 272 1.03 -7.92 -21.20
C GLY A 272 1.87 -6.88 -20.46
N GLY A 273 1.26 -5.90 -19.78
CA GLY A 273 1.95 -4.96 -18.93
C GLY A 273 2.49 -5.62 -17.65
N HIS A 274 3.57 -5.09 -17.11
CA HIS A 274 4.06 -5.55 -15.81
C HIS A 274 3.00 -5.28 -14.73
N ARG A 275 2.58 -6.32 -14.03
CA ARG A 275 1.69 -6.18 -12.88
C ARG A 275 2.37 -5.31 -11.84
N TYR A 276 1.67 -4.25 -11.45
CA TYR A 276 2.17 -3.33 -10.44
C TYR A 276 1.28 -3.38 -9.20
N SER A 277 1.82 -3.87 -8.10
CA SER A 277 1.14 -3.81 -6.82
C SER A 277 2.13 -3.45 -5.72
N SER A 278 1.81 -2.40 -4.99
CA SER A 278 2.51 -2.03 -3.76
C SER A 278 2.04 -2.84 -2.55
N MET A 279 0.89 -3.49 -2.65
CA MET A 279 0.11 -3.98 -1.53
C MET A 279 0.09 -5.52 -1.38
N THR A 280 0.26 -6.27 -2.45
CA THR A 280 0.08 -7.72 -2.46
C THR A 280 1.36 -8.49 -2.16
N ARG A 281 1.95 -8.24 -0.98
CA ARG A 281 3.15 -8.96 -0.57
C ARG A 281 2.87 -9.78 0.68
N ASP A 282 3.36 -11.01 0.65
CA ASP A 282 3.17 -11.92 1.79
C ASP A 282 4.00 -11.52 2.99
N CYS A 283 5.20 -11.01 2.74
CA CYS A 283 6.12 -10.46 3.73
C CYS A 283 6.90 -9.29 3.17
N TYR A 284 7.21 -8.31 4.01
CA TYR A 284 8.03 -7.15 3.64
C TYR A 284 8.69 -6.50 4.84
N LEU A 285 9.81 -5.84 4.62
CA LEU A 285 10.45 -4.94 5.58
C LEU A 285 10.09 -3.50 5.25
N GLY A 286 9.65 -2.75 6.24
CA GLY A 286 9.33 -1.33 6.14
C GLY A 286 10.39 -0.47 6.80
N PHE A 287 10.81 0.58 6.10
CA PHE A 287 11.79 1.57 6.53
C PHE A 287 11.16 2.96 6.53
N GLY A 288 11.52 3.77 7.50
CA GLY A 288 11.01 5.13 7.64
C GLY A 288 9.86 5.24 8.65
N CYS A 289 9.50 6.48 9.02
CA CYS A 289 8.38 6.72 9.94
C CYS A 289 7.08 6.17 9.37
N SER A 290 6.21 5.67 10.23
CA SER A 290 4.95 4.98 9.90
C SER A 290 5.06 3.74 9.00
N ALA A 291 6.24 3.37 8.56
CA ALA A 291 6.41 2.16 7.79
C ALA A 291 6.03 0.93 8.62
N VAL A 292 5.54 -0.09 7.94
CA VAL A 292 5.14 -1.36 8.54
C VAL A 292 6.09 -2.45 8.05
N THR A 293 6.50 -3.33 8.96
CA THR A 293 7.18 -4.59 8.65
C THR A 293 6.22 -5.74 8.91
N LEU A 294 5.98 -6.58 7.90
CA LEU A 294 5.17 -7.79 8.00
C LEU A 294 6.06 -9.01 7.80
N LEU A 295 6.19 -9.81 8.83
CA LEU A 295 6.94 -11.07 8.80
C LEU A 295 6.01 -12.29 8.92
N ARG A 296 6.59 -13.46 9.15
CA ARG A 296 5.85 -14.70 9.23
C ARG A 296 4.82 -14.72 10.36
N ASP A 297 5.12 -14.10 11.48
CA ASP A 297 4.32 -14.14 12.72
C ASP A 297 4.10 -12.78 13.36
N SER A 298 4.63 -11.72 12.78
CA SER A 298 4.60 -10.39 13.38
C SER A 298 4.29 -9.27 12.39
N PHE A 299 3.63 -8.24 12.91
CA PHE A 299 3.32 -7.01 12.23
C PHE A 299 3.85 -5.88 13.11
N LYS A 300 4.88 -5.19 12.65
CA LYS A 300 5.54 -4.10 13.38
C LYS A 300 5.24 -2.77 12.69
N VAL A 301 5.01 -1.74 13.48
CA VAL A 301 4.73 -0.38 12.99
C VAL A 301 5.77 0.57 13.54
N ASN A 302 6.42 1.33 12.68
CA ASN A 302 7.32 2.40 13.08
C ASN A 302 6.52 3.62 13.54
N THR A 303 7.09 4.43 14.42
CA THR A 303 6.46 5.65 14.92
C THR A 303 6.00 6.57 13.79
N PHE A 304 4.86 7.25 13.99
CA PHE A 304 4.34 8.26 13.07
C PHE A 304 4.99 9.65 13.27
N SER A 305 5.75 9.83 14.34
CA SER A 305 6.50 11.06 14.59
C SER A 305 7.80 11.08 13.80
N VAL A 306 7.95 12.00 12.86
CA VAL A 306 9.22 12.19 12.11
C VAL A 306 10.36 12.53 13.04
N GLN A 307 10.11 13.42 14.00
CA GLN A 307 11.12 13.78 15.00
C GLN A 307 11.51 12.57 15.87
N GLY A 308 10.53 11.87 16.44
CA GLY A 308 10.78 10.69 17.28
C GLY A 308 11.47 9.56 16.50
N TYR A 309 11.18 9.43 15.20
CA TYR A 309 11.88 8.51 14.31
C TYR A 309 13.36 8.86 14.19
N VAL A 310 13.68 10.12 13.87
CA VAL A 310 15.08 10.59 13.73
C VAL A 310 15.85 10.43 15.03
N GLU A 311 15.26 10.80 16.17
CA GLU A 311 15.87 10.67 17.48
C GLU A 311 16.19 9.21 17.82
N ARG A 312 15.21 8.29 17.68
CA ARG A 312 15.40 6.86 17.95
C ARG A 312 16.51 6.24 17.11
N VAL A 313 16.54 6.52 15.81
CA VAL A 313 17.57 5.97 14.93
C VAL A 313 18.96 6.52 15.26
N ARG A 314 19.09 7.81 15.58
CA ARG A 314 20.37 8.42 16.03
C ARG A 314 20.89 7.81 17.32
N GLU A 315 20.01 7.36 18.21
CA GLU A 315 20.36 6.60 19.41
C GLU A 315 20.73 5.14 19.15
N GLY A 316 20.72 4.68 17.89
CA GLY A 316 20.98 3.29 17.53
C GLY A 316 19.85 2.33 17.90
N ARG A 317 18.63 2.84 18.13
CA ARG A 317 17.44 2.10 18.55
C ARG A 317 16.47 1.94 17.39
N MET A 318 15.76 0.80 17.34
CA MET A 318 14.73 0.57 16.31
C MET A 318 13.55 1.56 16.46
N PRO A 319 13.08 2.16 15.36
CA PRO A 319 11.99 3.14 15.39
C PRO A 319 10.60 2.51 15.54
N SER A 320 10.48 1.19 15.64
CA SER A 320 9.21 0.50 15.86
C SER A 320 8.59 0.93 17.18
N CYS A 321 7.29 1.23 17.15
CA CYS A 321 6.54 1.68 18.32
C CYS A 321 5.49 0.67 18.77
N LEU A 322 4.99 -0.17 17.87
CA LEU A 322 3.99 -1.19 18.17
C LEU A 322 4.25 -2.47 17.39
N THR A 323 4.06 -3.60 18.07
CA THR A 323 4.18 -4.94 17.49
C THR A 323 2.92 -5.76 17.80
N LEU A 324 2.31 -6.36 16.78
CA LEU A 324 1.30 -7.41 16.89
C LEU A 324 1.95 -8.75 16.62
N ARG A 325 1.82 -9.70 17.56
CA ARG A 325 2.13 -11.12 17.33
C ARG A 325 0.87 -11.83 16.86
N PHE A 326 0.94 -12.40 15.65
CA PHE A 326 -0.17 -13.17 15.10
C PHE A 326 -0.25 -14.56 15.71
N SER A 327 -1.48 -15.01 16.04
CA SER A 327 -1.72 -16.45 16.05
C SER A 327 -1.64 -17.01 14.61
N ARG A 328 -1.39 -18.31 14.46
CA ARG A 328 -1.32 -18.95 13.13
C ARG A 328 -2.56 -18.66 12.28
N ARG A 329 -3.77 -18.77 12.87
CA ARG A 329 -5.02 -18.51 12.17
C ARG A 329 -5.20 -17.03 11.78
N GLN A 330 -4.82 -16.09 12.66
CA GLN A 330 -4.81 -14.67 12.33
C GLN A 330 -3.89 -14.35 11.15
N ARG A 331 -2.69 -14.96 11.12
CA ARG A 331 -1.74 -14.76 10.02
C ARG A 331 -2.25 -15.34 8.69
N MET A 332 -2.89 -16.52 8.74
CA MET A 332 -3.56 -17.10 7.58
C MET A 332 -4.66 -16.20 7.04
N LEU A 333 -5.50 -15.62 7.90
CA LEU A 333 -6.56 -14.69 7.49
C LEU A 333 -6.01 -13.41 6.90
N TYR A 334 -4.94 -12.86 7.48
CA TYR A 334 -4.27 -11.68 6.94
C TYR A 334 -3.69 -11.95 5.54
N TYR A 335 -3.11 -13.13 5.34
CA TYR A 335 -2.64 -13.59 4.04
C TYR A 335 -3.80 -13.70 3.03
N LEU A 336 -4.88 -14.37 3.41
CA LEU A 336 -6.06 -14.55 2.55
C LEU A 336 -6.71 -13.21 2.18
N PHE A 337 -6.74 -12.25 3.12
CA PHE A 337 -7.24 -10.90 2.85
C PHE A 337 -6.48 -10.24 1.69
N TRP A 338 -5.14 -10.25 1.72
CA TRP A 338 -4.35 -9.62 0.67
C TRP A 338 -4.35 -10.42 -0.65
N ARG A 339 -4.43 -11.74 -0.58
CA ARG A 339 -4.62 -12.57 -1.79
C ARG A 339 -5.99 -12.34 -2.42
N ALA A 340 -7.03 -12.20 -1.63
CA ALA A 340 -8.36 -11.81 -2.11
C ALA A 340 -8.36 -10.40 -2.75
N TYR A 341 -7.59 -9.46 -2.20
CA TYR A 341 -7.36 -8.17 -2.85
C TYR A 341 -6.78 -8.32 -4.27
N GLY A 342 -5.84 -9.24 -4.46
CA GLY A 342 -5.31 -9.64 -5.77
C GLY A 342 -6.24 -10.52 -6.59
N MET A 343 -7.51 -10.70 -6.18
CA MET A 343 -8.56 -11.46 -6.89
C MET A 343 -8.34 -12.98 -6.98
N VAL A 344 -7.19 -13.51 -6.59
CA VAL A 344 -6.85 -14.93 -6.71
C VAL A 344 -6.15 -15.43 -5.44
N VAL A 345 -6.61 -16.57 -4.94
CA VAL A 345 -5.99 -17.31 -3.84
C VAL A 345 -5.50 -18.64 -4.40
N SER A 346 -4.19 -18.79 -4.55
CA SER A 346 -3.53 -20.02 -4.98
C SER A 346 -3.47 -21.01 -3.82
N GLU A 347 -3.89 -22.25 -4.05
CA GLU A 347 -3.82 -23.35 -3.06
C GLU A 347 -2.36 -23.76 -2.81
N ALA A 348 -1.54 -23.81 -3.86
CA ALA A 348 -0.13 -24.13 -3.76
C ALA A 348 0.65 -23.08 -2.97
N ASP A 349 0.47 -21.75 -3.28
CA ASP A 349 1.14 -20.70 -2.54
C ASP A 349 0.75 -20.70 -1.04
N PHE A 350 -0.51 -20.97 -0.74
CA PHE A 350 -0.98 -21.06 0.65
C PHE A 350 -0.33 -22.24 1.38
N ARG A 351 -0.32 -23.43 0.76
CA ARG A 351 0.32 -24.63 1.31
C ARG A 351 1.82 -24.40 1.52
N ASP A 352 2.50 -23.83 0.54
CA ASP A 352 3.94 -23.58 0.61
C ASP A 352 4.29 -22.58 1.73
N PHE A 353 3.39 -21.59 1.96
CA PHE A 353 3.60 -20.60 3.02
C PHE A 353 3.31 -21.14 4.42
N PHE A 354 2.21 -21.91 4.59
CA PHE A 354 1.72 -22.33 5.90
C PHE A 354 1.96 -23.80 6.24
N GLY A 355 2.32 -24.65 5.25
CA GLY A 355 2.54 -26.08 5.44
C GLY A 355 1.26 -26.87 5.70
N VAL A 356 0.09 -26.35 5.29
CA VAL A 356 -1.23 -27.01 5.38
C VAL A 356 -2.05 -26.69 4.14
N GLU A 357 -2.96 -27.57 3.78
CA GLU A 357 -3.87 -27.34 2.66
C GLU A 357 -4.90 -26.24 3.00
N LEU A 358 -5.20 -25.40 2.01
CA LEU A 358 -6.16 -24.30 2.17
C LEU A 358 -7.56 -24.84 2.52
N ALA A 359 -7.98 -25.94 1.90
CA ALA A 359 -9.27 -26.57 2.16
C ALA A 359 -9.33 -27.22 3.56
N GLU A 360 -8.21 -27.67 4.11
CA GLU A 360 -8.14 -28.19 5.49
C GLU A 360 -8.32 -27.03 6.50
N ALA A 361 -7.69 -25.89 6.24
CA ALA A 361 -7.73 -24.76 7.16
C ALA A 361 -9.06 -23.97 7.11
N PHE A 362 -9.69 -23.86 5.91
CA PHE A 362 -10.84 -22.98 5.64
C PHE A 362 -11.92 -23.60 4.75
N GLY A 363 -12.05 -24.94 4.73
CA GLY A 363 -13.00 -25.65 3.88
C GLY A 363 -14.45 -25.16 3.99
N PRO A 364 -15.03 -25.06 5.21
CA PRO A 364 -16.40 -24.56 5.40
C PRO A 364 -16.60 -23.13 4.88
N GLU A 365 -15.64 -22.23 5.13
CA GLU A 365 -15.69 -20.83 4.68
C GLU A 365 -15.60 -20.71 3.16
N LEU A 366 -14.71 -21.48 2.54
CA LEU A 366 -14.57 -21.53 1.07
C LEU A 366 -15.80 -22.12 0.40
N TRP A 367 -16.34 -23.22 0.94
CA TRP A 367 -17.59 -23.82 0.46
C TRP A 367 -18.74 -22.81 0.51
N ALA A 368 -18.91 -22.13 1.65
CA ALA A 368 -19.95 -21.11 1.80
C ALA A 368 -19.75 -19.93 0.82
N ALA A 369 -18.52 -19.46 0.65
CA ALA A 369 -18.21 -18.38 -0.28
C ALA A 369 -18.51 -18.77 -1.73
N CYS A 370 -18.22 -20.01 -2.15
CA CYS A 370 -18.56 -20.53 -3.47
C CYS A 370 -20.07 -20.64 -3.64
N ARG A 371 -20.80 -21.18 -2.66
CA ARG A 371 -22.28 -21.31 -2.69
C ARG A 371 -22.99 -19.95 -2.76
N LEU A 372 -22.42 -18.92 -2.14
CA LEU A 372 -22.90 -17.55 -2.20
C LEU A 372 -22.50 -16.83 -3.50
N GLY A 373 -21.75 -17.48 -4.38
CA GLY A 373 -21.25 -16.89 -5.64
C GLY A 373 -20.25 -15.76 -5.43
N LEU A 374 -19.49 -15.80 -4.32
CA LEU A 374 -18.41 -14.85 -4.04
C LEU A 374 -17.08 -15.30 -4.63
N LEU A 375 -16.86 -16.62 -4.65
CA LEU A 375 -15.70 -17.27 -5.22
C LEU A 375 -16.12 -18.28 -6.29
N VAL A 376 -15.22 -18.56 -7.21
CA VAL A 376 -15.24 -19.71 -8.10
C VAL A 376 -13.99 -20.52 -7.81
N HIS A 377 -14.15 -21.84 -7.63
CA HIS A 377 -13.02 -22.76 -7.51
C HIS A 377 -12.61 -23.18 -8.93
N GLU A 378 -11.37 -22.90 -9.28
CA GLU A 378 -10.68 -23.35 -10.49
C GLU A 378 -9.58 -24.35 -10.10
N PRO A 379 -9.05 -25.16 -11.01
CA PRO A 379 -7.95 -26.08 -10.67
C PRO A 379 -6.78 -25.35 -10.02
N GLY A 380 -6.53 -25.62 -8.73
CA GLY A 380 -5.42 -25.06 -7.94
C GLY A 380 -5.63 -23.65 -7.39
N ALA A 381 -6.81 -23.03 -7.55
CA ALA A 381 -7.04 -21.69 -7.06
C ALA A 381 -8.51 -21.35 -6.80
N TYR A 382 -8.74 -20.40 -5.92
CA TYR A 382 -10.03 -19.70 -5.76
C TYR A 382 -9.93 -18.30 -6.33
N ARG A 383 -10.87 -17.95 -7.22
CA ARG A 383 -10.94 -16.62 -7.85
C ARG A 383 -12.16 -15.85 -7.36
N LEU A 384 -11.98 -14.57 -7.05
CA LEU A 384 -13.11 -13.70 -6.72
C LEU A 384 -13.98 -13.46 -7.98
N THR A 385 -15.29 -13.63 -7.79
CA THR A 385 -16.28 -13.20 -8.80
C THR A 385 -16.46 -11.67 -8.76
N ARG A 386 -17.15 -11.09 -9.73
CA ARG A 386 -17.59 -9.68 -9.69
C ARG A 386 -18.37 -9.38 -8.41
N ARG A 387 -19.26 -10.30 -7.98
CA ARG A 387 -19.99 -10.19 -6.72
C ARG A 387 -19.05 -10.27 -5.52
N GLY A 388 -18.10 -11.20 -5.54
CA GLY A 388 -17.07 -11.36 -4.49
C GLY A 388 -16.22 -10.11 -4.32
N ALA A 389 -15.77 -9.51 -5.41
CA ALA A 389 -15.00 -8.26 -5.39
C ALA A 389 -15.76 -7.11 -4.73
N PHE A 390 -17.06 -6.98 -4.98
CA PHE A 390 -17.89 -5.96 -4.33
C PHE A 390 -18.02 -6.20 -2.80
N TYR A 391 -18.29 -7.43 -2.38
CA TYR A 391 -18.39 -7.74 -0.96
C TYR A 391 -17.04 -7.65 -0.24
N PHE A 392 -15.94 -8.01 -0.92
CA PHE A 392 -14.59 -7.80 -0.42
C PHE A 392 -14.33 -6.32 -0.15
N HIS A 393 -14.64 -5.43 -1.11
CA HIS A 393 -14.51 -3.99 -0.90
C HIS A 393 -15.31 -3.50 0.32
N ARG A 394 -16.53 -3.98 0.48
CA ARG A 394 -17.33 -3.63 1.65
C ARG A 394 -16.67 -4.09 2.94
N PHE A 395 -16.12 -5.29 2.97
CA PHE A 395 -15.37 -5.80 4.11
C PHE A 395 -14.09 -5.01 4.37
N GLU A 396 -13.32 -4.69 3.34
CA GLU A 396 -12.13 -3.85 3.39
C GLU A 396 -12.45 -2.45 3.97
N SER A 397 -13.52 -1.82 3.54
CA SER A 397 -13.96 -0.53 4.08
C SER A 397 -14.28 -0.60 5.57
N TYR A 398 -14.93 -1.67 6.03
CA TYR A 398 -15.19 -1.88 7.46
C TYR A 398 -13.90 -2.13 8.25
N TYR A 399 -13.00 -2.94 7.70
CA TYR A 399 -11.69 -3.17 8.29
C TYR A 399 -10.91 -1.87 8.43
N THR A 400 -10.82 -1.10 7.36
CA THR A 400 -10.11 0.18 7.33
C THR A 400 -10.66 1.15 8.37
N LEU A 401 -11.97 1.37 8.43
CA LEU A 401 -12.59 2.30 9.37
C LEU A 401 -12.61 1.78 10.82
N SER A 402 -12.63 0.47 11.04
CA SER A 402 -12.69 -0.08 12.40
C SER A 402 -11.33 -0.28 13.05
N TYR A 403 -10.28 -0.55 12.27
CA TYR A 403 -8.94 -0.89 12.78
C TYR A 403 -7.89 0.14 12.38
N ILE A 404 -7.74 0.39 11.09
CA ILE A 404 -6.70 1.31 10.58
C ILE A 404 -6.96 2.74 11.04
N ASP A 405 -8.19 3.23 10.93
CA ASP A 405 -8.57 4.57 11.38
C ASP A 405 -8.25 4.78 12.88
N LYS A 406 -8.56 3.80 13.71
CA LYS A 406 -8.22 3.84 15.14
C LYS A 406 -6.71 3.83 15.41
N MET A 407 -6.01 2.86 14.82
CA MET A 407 -4.57 2.70 15.02
C MET A 407 -3.82 3.95 14.61
N TRP A 408 -4.09 4.45 13.40
CA TRP A 408 -3.43 5.66 12.91
C TRP A 408 -3.84 6.92 13.68
N GLY A 409 -5.08 6.98 14.15
CA GLY A 409 -5.53 8.06 15.02
C GLY A 409 -4.78 8.12 16.36
N VAL A 410 -4.42 6.99 16.95
CA VAL A 410 -3.58 6.92 18.15
C VAL A 410 -2.13 7.31 17.84
N LEU A 411 -1.53 6.67 16.82
CA LEU A 411 -0.12 6.86 16.46
C LEU A 411 0.22 8.29 16.00
N ARG A 412 -0.79 9.06 15.54
CA ARG A 412 -0.63 10.49 15.23
C ARG A 412 -0.54 11.38 16.46
N ARG A 413 -1.06 10.93 17.60
CA ARG A 413 -1.06 11.68 18.86
C ARG A 413 0.06 11.26 19.79
N GLU A 414 0.46 10.01 19.73
CA GLU A 414 1.45 9.41 20.60
C GLU A 414 2.52 8.69 19.78
N ALA A 415 3.77 9.14 19.92
CA ALA A 415 4.88 8.63 19.11
C ALA A 415 5.24 7.19 19.45
N PHE A 416 5.15 6.82 20.74
CA PHE A 416 5.55 5.51 21.28
C PHE A 416 4.54 5.04 22.32
N PRO A 417 3.33 4.62 21.92
CA PRO A 417 2.35 4.07 22.86
C PRO A 417 2.83 2.73 23.43
N GLN A 418 2.48 2.44 24.69
CA GLN A 418 2.85 1.18 25.36
C GLN A 418 2.03 -0.01 24.85
N GLU A 419 0.73 0.21 24.65
CA GLU A 419 -0.15 -0.81 24.07
C GLU A 419 -1.29 -0.18 23.27
N LEU A 420 -1.85 -0.97 22.37
CA LEU A 420 -3.06 -0.61 21.63
C LEU A 420 -3.95 -1.85 21.46
N ARG A 421 -5.21 -1.76 21.88
CA ARG A 421 -6.23 -2.80 21.69
C ARG A 421 -7.28 -2.36 20.66
N ILE A 422 -7.42 -3.14 19.61
CA ILE A 422 -8.36 -2.84 18.52
C ILE A 422 -9.12 -4.06 18.03
#